data_fb7ccdba4cc4101f06f74f2fc9f43d99
#
_entry.id   fb7ccdba4cc4101f06f74f2fc9f43d99
#
_cell.length_a   1.000
_cell.length_b   1.000
_cell.length_c   1.000
_cell.angle_alpha   90.00
_cell.angle_beta   90.00
_cell.angle_gamma   90.00
#
_symmetry.space_group_name_H-M   'P 1'
#
loop_
_entity.id
_entity.type
_entity.pdbx_description
1 polymer ?
#
loop_
_entity_poly.entity_id
_entity_poly.type
_entity_poly.pdbx_seq_one_letter_code
_entity_poly.pdbx_strand_id
1 'polypeptide(L)'
;SYETYLYELAAQCKHGKVVFCGFMNGKEKFQELASLSALCLVSIFENFGMTVTEALSVGTPVIANLTTPWADLNEYGCGWWIDATAEQIAVAIEAALGLTDVEREAMAKRGKQLVERKYTAQRVAEMMAELYRWIGGEQVEVPKFVYLDRIDN
;
A
#
# COMPACT_ATOMS: atom_id res chain seq x y z
N SER A 1 15.90 -24.11 6.56
CA SER A 1 14.62 -23.55 6.08
C SER A 1 14.84 -22.13 5.57
N TYR A 2 13.89 -21.57 4.81
CA TYR A 2 13.95 -20.18 4.39
C TYR A 2 13.97 -19.21 5.59
N GLU A 3 13.23 -19.54 6.62
CA GLU A 3 13.23 -18.78 7.87
C GLU A 3 14.63 -18.76 8.53
N THR A 4 15.32 -19.88 8.57
CA THR A 4 16.71 -19.96 9.09
C THR A 4 17.63 -19.04 8.30
N TYR A 5 17.51 -19.03 6.97
CA TYR A 5 18.27 -18.14 6.09
C TYR A 5 18.01 -16.66 6.38
N LEU A 6 16.75 -16.28 6.66
CA LEU A 6 16.42 -14.90 7.03
C LEU A 6 17.04 -14.48 8.37
N TYR A 7 17.05 -15.36 9.37
CA TYR A 7 17.74 -15.09 10.64
C TYR A 7 19.26 -14.94 10.46
N GLU A 8 19.88 -15.78 9.64
CA GLU A 8 21.30 -15.67 9.30
C GLU A 8 21.63 -14.36 8.58
N LEU A 9 20.77 -13.96 7.65
CA LEU A 9 20.91 -12.69 6.93
C LEU A 9 20.74 -11.49 7.87
N ALA A 10 19.73 -11.53 8.75
CA ALA A 10 19.49 -10.50 9.75
C ALA A 10 20.67 -10.32 10.72
N ALA A 11 21.33 -11.41 11.09
CA ALA A 11 22.50 -11.39 11.97
C ALA A 11 23.72 -10.71 11.33
N GLN A 12 23.77 -10.59 10.00
CA GLN A 12 24.83 -9.90 9.27
C GLN A 12 24.61 -8.38 9.15
N CYS A 13 23.45 -7.89 9.58
CA CYS A 13 23.12 -6.47 9.54
C CYS A 13 24.08 -5.69 10.47
N LYS A 14 24.90 -4.82 9.88
CA LYS A 14 25.91 -4.04 10.64
C LYS A 14 25.37 -2.74 11.20
N HIS A 15 24.30 -2.23 10.62
CA HIS A 15 23.69 -0.95 10.96
C HIS A 15 22.18 -1.17 11.19
N GLY A 16 21.73 -0.88 12.40
CA GLY A 16 20.35 -1.12 12.80
C GLY A 16 20.09 -2.52 13.35
N LYS A 17 18.82 -2.83 13.58
CA LYS A 17 18.37 -4.10 14.16
C LYS A 17 17.19 -4.64 13.36
N VAL A 18 17.28 -5.90 12.94
CA VAL A 18 16.15 -6.63 12.38
C VAL A 18 15.40 -7.35 13.51
N VAL A 19 14.11 -7.13 13.61
CA VAL A 19 13.24 -7.76 14.63
C VAL A 19 12.14 -8.54 13.91
N PHE A 20 12.01 -9.82 14.23
CA PHE A 20 10.93 -10.67 13.74
C PHE A 20 9.78 -10.63 14.71
N CYS A 21 8.75 -9.84 14.41
CA CYS A 21 7.63 -9.59 15.32
C CYS A 21 6.56 -10.69 15.32
N GLY A 22 6.63 -11.63 14.38
CA GLY A 22 5.62 -12.67 14.24
C GLY A 22 4.28 -12.13 13.69
N PHE A 23 3.21 -12.87 13.92
CA PHE A 23 1.88 -12.50 13.46
C PHE A 23 1.23 -11.50 14.41
N MET A 24 0.74 -10.40 13.86
CA MET A 24 0.00 -9.37 14.60
C MET A 24 -1.41 -9.19 14.04
N ASN A 25 -2.39 -8.91 14.90
CA ASN A 25 -3.75 -8.65 14.51
C ASN A 25 -4.41 -7.54 15.35
N GLY A 26 -5.64 -7.18 14.99
CA GLY A 26 -6.47 -6.25 15.73
C GLY A 26 -5.77 -4.94 16.07
N LYS A 27 -6.01 -4.44 17.28
CA LYS A 27 -5.52 -3.11 17.71
C LYS A 27 -3.99 -3.02 17.75
N GLU A 28 -3.31 -4.09 18.15
CA GLU A 28 -1.85 -4.13 18.22
C GLU A 28 -1.20 -3.89 16.86
N LYS A 29 -1.71 -4.55 15.79
CA LYS A 29 -1.24 -4.33 14.43
C LYS A 29 -1.35 -2.85 14.01
N PHE A 30 -2.49 -2.21 14.26
CA PHE A 30 -2.68 -0.80 13.90
C PHE A 30 -1.82 0.15 14.71
N GLN A 31 -1.55 -0.16 15.97
CA GLN A 31 -0.62 0.61 16.81
C GLN A 31 0.82 0.50 16.27
N GLU A 32 1.24 -0.71 15.91
CA GLU A 32 2.55 -0.92 15.31
C GLU A 32 2.66 -0.18 13.96
N LEU A 33 1.69 -0.36 13.06
CA LEU A 33 1.66 0.36 11.78
C LEU A 33 1.77 1.88 11.99
N ALA A 34 1.05 2.44 12.94
CA ALA A 34 1.07 3.89 13.22
C ALA A 34 2.42 4.39 13.77
N SER A 35 3.25 3.51 14.32
CA SER A 35 4.57 3.83 14.85
C SER A 35 5.68 3.84 13.79
N LEU A 36 5.42 3.27 12.61
CA LEU A 36 6.42 3.11 11.57
C LEU A 36 6.71 4.43 10.85
N SER A 37 7.97 4.62 10.47
CA SER A 37 8.37 5.67 9.52
C SER A 37 7.86 5.39 8.11
N ALA A 38 7.81 4.13 7.71
CA ALA A 38 7.18 3.63 6.48
C ALA A 38 6.89 2.13 6.59
N LEU A 39 5.86 1.66 5.90
CA LEU A 39 5.66 0.24 5.61
C LEU A 39 6.37 -0.09 4.29
N CYS A 40 7.13 -1.18 4.24
CA CYS A 40 7.73 -1.69 3.02
C CYS A 40 7.05 -3.00 2.60
N LEU A 41 6.31 -2.99 1.48
CA LEU A 41 5.67 -4.15 0.88
C LEU A 41 6.28 -4.41 -0.49
N VAL A 42 7.37 -5.19 -0.52
CA VAL A 42 8.03 -5.64 -1.75
C VAL A 42 7.64 -7.09 -1.99
N SER A 43 6.73 -7.32 -2.92
CA SER A 43 6.15 -8.64 -3.17
C SER A 43 6.34 -9.06 -4.62
N ILE A 44 6.63 -10.34 -4.85
CA ILE A 44 6.68 -10.91 -6.21
C ILE A 44 5.27 -11.00 -6.79
N PHE A 45 4.30 -11.34 -5.95
CA PHE A 45 2.89 -11.44 -6.30
C PHE A 45 2.04 -10.85 -5.17
N GLU A 46 1.20 -9.89 -5.51
CA GLU A 46 0.23 -9.30 -4.59
C GLU A 46 -1.08 -9.02 -5.34
N ASN A 47 -2.19 -9.55 -4.84
CA ASN A 47 -3.49 -9.28 -5.43
C ASN A 47 -3.96 -7.86 -5.13
N PHE A 48 -3.82 -7.44 -3.88
CA PHE A 48 -4.23 -6.11 -3.45
C PHE A 48 -3.28 -5.53 -2.39
N GLY A 49 -2.91 -6.29 -1.35
CA GLY A 49 -2.08 -5.81 -0.25
C GLY A 49 -2.90 -5.03 0.79
N MET A 50 -3.81 -5.71 1.49
CA MET A 50 -4.63 -5.10 2.54
C MET A 50 -3.80 -4.29 3.55
N THR A 51 -2.57 -4.75 3.84
CA THR A 51 -1.65 -4.07 4.75
C THR A 51 -1.30 -2.65 4.28
N VAL A 52 -1.33 -2.40 2.97
CA VAL A 52 -1.11 -1.05 2.42
C VAL A 52 -2.25 -0.11 2.83
N THR A 53 -3.51 -0.54 2.64
CA THR A 53 -4.66 0.29 3.07
C THR A 53 -4.69 0.48 4.58
N GLU A 54 -4.31 -0.53 5.34
CA GLU A 54 -4.21 -0.46 6.80
C GLU A 54 -3.15 0.56 7.24
N ALA A 55 -1.95 0.53 6.65
CA ALA A 55 -0.88 1.49 6.93
C ALA A 55 -1.29 2.92 6.56
N LEU A 56 -1.82 3.12 5.35
CA LEU A 56 -2.31 4.43 4.91
C LEU A 56 -3.43 4.97 5.78
N SER A 57 -4.33 4.10 6.30
CA SER A 57 -5.43 4.49 7.17
C SER A 57 -4.98 5.09 8.50
N VAL A 58 -3.84 4.64 9.02
CA VAL A 58 -3.22 5.22 10.23
C VAL A 58 -2.24 6.35 9.92
N GLY A 59 -1.97 6.62 8.64
CA GLY A 59 -1.11 7.72 8.19
C GLY A 59 0.34 7.32 7.96
N THR A 60 0.64 6.05 7.86
CA THR A 60 1.98 5.55 7.58
C THR A 60 2.23 5.51 6.08
N PRO A 61 3.27 6.18 5.56
CA PRO A 61 3.67 6.08 4.16
C PRO A 61 4.06 4.66 3.77
N VAL A 62 3.87 4.32 2.50
CA VAL A 62 4.14 2.96 2.00
C VAL A 62 5.15 2.98 0.87
N ILE A 63 6.08 2.03 0.92
CA ILE A 63 6.99 1.68 -0.18
C ILE A 63 6.49 0.36 -0.76
N ALA A 64 6.09 0.36 -2.03
CA ALA A 64 5.63 -0.83 -2.72
C ALA A 64 6.28 -0.94 -4.09
N ASN A 65 6.37 -2.14 -4.64
CA ASN A 65 6.99 -2.34 -5.93
C ASN A 65 5.98 -2.42 -7.09
N LEU A 66 6.47 -2.25 -8.31
CA LEU A 66 5.68 -2.14 -9.55
C LEU A 66 4.82 -3.37 -9.85
N THR A 67 5.12 -4.53 -9.25
CA THR A 67 4.28 -5.74 -9.40
C THR A 67 3.03 -5.73 -8.52
N THR A 68 2.89 -4.71 -7.66
CA THR A 68 1.70 -4.49 -6.83
C THR A 68 0.77 -3.47 -7.48
N PRO A 69 -0.55 -3.49 -7.23
CA PRO A 69 -1.51 -2.56 -7.84
C PRO A 69 -1.57 -1.20 -7.13
N TRP A 70 -0.41 -0.64 -6.73
CA TRP A 70 -0.33 0.54 -5.88
C TRP A 70 0.25 1.79 -6.55
N ALA A 71 -0.01 1.98 -7.86
CA ALA A 71 0.35 3.21 -8.58
C ALA A 71 -0.17 4.48 -7.89
N ASP A 72 -1.28 4.39 -7.18
CA ASP A 72 -1.88 5.47 -6.38
C ASP A 72 -0.91 6.07 -5.34
N LEU A 73 0.09 5.33 -4.88
CA LEU A 73 1.09 5.85 -3.94
C LEU A 73 1.83 7.05 -4.51
N ASN A 74 2.25 6.95 -5.78
CA ASN A 74 2.92 8.03 -6.49
C ASN A 74 1.92 9.12 -6.90
N GLU A 75 0.74 8.76 -7.42
CA GLU A 75 -0.28 9.69 -7.88
C GLU A 75 -0.76 10.62 -6.75
N TYR A 76 -0.99 10.07 -5.56
CA TYR A 76 -1.45 10.83 -4.40
C TYR A 76 -0.29 11.36 -3.55
N GLY A 77 0.96 10.99 -3.83
CA GLY A 77 2.11 11.39 -3.05
C GLY A 77 2.04 10.95 -1.60
N CYS A 78 1.60 9.71 -1.34
CA CYS A 78 1.47 9.13 -0.01
C CYS A 78 2.39 7.94 0.23
N GLY A 79 3.35 7.73 -0.67
CA GLY A 79 4.33 6.65 -0.61
C GLY A 79 5.19 6.62 -1.87
N TRP A 80 5.82 5.49 -2.10
CA TRP A 80 6.70 5.23 -3.25
C TRP A 80 6.31 3.93 -3.92
N TRP A 81 6.05 3.97 -5.20
CA TRP A 81 5.80 2.82 -6.05
C TRP A 81 6.94 2.72 -7.06
N ILE A 82 7.83 1.74 -6.87
CA ILE A 82 9.19 1.68 -7.42
C ILE A 82 9.54 0.28 -7.93
N ASP A 83 10.64 0.14 -8.67
CA ASP A 83 11.21 -1.18 -8.96
C ASP A 83 11.74 -1.86 -7.70
N ALA A 84 11.63 -3.21 -7.66
CA ALA A 84 12.06 -4.03 -6.54
C ALA A 84 13.59 -4.27 -6.51
N THR A 85 14.40 -3.29 -6.91
CA THR A 85 15.86 -3.38 -6.77
C THR A 85 16.29 -2.93 -5.37
N ALA A 86 17.36 -3.54 -4.85
CA ALA A 86 17.88 -3.17 -3.53
C ALA A 86 18.22 -1.68 -3.45
N GLU A 87 18.75 -1.10 -4.53
CA GLU A 87 19.13 0.30 -4.63
C GLU A 87 17.92 1.22 -4.53
N GLN A 88 16.85 0.93 -5.28
CA GLN A 88 15.64 1.75 -5.27
C GLN A 88 14.88 1.65 -3.95
N ILE A 89 14.84 0.46 -3.35
CA ILE A 89 14.26 0.25 -2.02
C ILE A 89 15.04 1.05 -0.98
N ALA A 90 16.38 1.02 -1.01
CA ALA A 90 17.22 1.77 -0.10
C ALA A 90 16.98 3.29 -0.22
N VAL A 91 16.94 3.82 -1.45
CA VAL A 91 16.65 5.24 -1.71
C VAL A 91 15.27 5.64 -1.17
N ALA A 92 14.25 4.80 -1.36
CA ALA A 92 12.91 5.08 -0.84
C ALA A 92 12.85 5.04 0.70
N ILE A 93 13.59 4.10 1.33
CA ILE A 93 13.71 4.05 2.79
C ILE A 93 14.41 5.31 3.31
N GLU A 94 15.53 5.72 2.70
CA GLU A 94 16.25 6.94 3.07
C GLU A 94 15.36 8.18 2.93
N ALA A 95 14.59 8.27 1.84
CA ALA A 95 13.63 9.35 1.64
C ALA A 95 12.54 9.36 2.73
N ALA A 96 12.00 8.19 3.11
CA ALA A 96 11.01 8.08 4.18
C ALA A 96 11.57 8.48 5.55
N LEU A 97 12.81 8.11 5.83
CA LEU A 97 13.50 8.47 7.09
C LEU A 97 13.89 9.95 7.13
N GLY A 98 14.18 10.55 5.98
CA GLY A 98 14.55 11.95 5.84
C GLY A 98 13.40 12.95 5.86
N LEU A 99 12.14 12.48 5.87
CA LEU A 99 10.97 13.38 5.94
C LEU A 99 10.97 14.22 7.21
N THR A 100 10.76 15.52 7.05
CA THR A 100 10.42 16.40 8.15
C THR A 100 9.04 16.06 8.72
N ASP A 101 8.74 16.51 9.94
CA ASP A 101 7.41 16.27 10.56
C ASP A 101 6.28 16.85 9.70
N VAL A 102 6.48 18.01 9.09
CA VAL A 102 5.49 18.65 8.20
C VAL A 102 5.24 17.83 6.94
N GLU A 103 6.29 17.31 6.32
CA GLU A 103 6.17 16.46 5.13
C GLU A 103 5.51 15.12 5.47
N ARG A 104 5.87 14.53 6.60
CA ARG A 104 5.28 13.29 7.12
C ARG A 104 3.79 13.46 7.38
N GLU A 105 3.39 14.53 8.04
CA GLU A 105 1.98 14.85 8.30
C GLU A 105 1.19 15.07 7.00
N ALA A 106 1.78 15.77 6.04
CA ALA A 106 1.18 15.99 4.74
C ALA A 106 0.99 14.68 3.97
N MET A 107 1.99 13.78 3.98
CA MET A 107 1.88 12.45 3.38
C MET A 107 0.82 11.59 4.08
N ALA A 108 0.81 11.59 5.41
CA ALA A 108 -0.17 10.87 6.22
C ALA A 108 -1.60 11.31 5.89
N LYS A 109 -1.84 12.61 5.76
CA LYS A 109 -3.14 13.16 5.37
C LYS A 109 -3.58 12.68 3.99
N ARG A 110 -2.66 12.70 3.01
CA ARG A 110 -2.95 12.22 1.65
C ARG A 110 -3.26 10.72 1.62
N GLY A 111 -2.51 9.91 2.38
CA GLY A 111 -2.76 8.48 2.50
C GLY A 111 -4.15 8.17 3.08
N LYS A 112 -4.54 8.83 4.18
CA LYS A 112 -5.88 8.70 4.76
C LYS A 112 -6.97 9.11 3.77
N GLN A 113 -6.80 10.22 3.07
CA GLN A 113 -7.74 10.66 2.03
C GLN A 113 -7.87 9.68 0.87
N LEU A 114 -6.77 9.06 0.45
CA LEU A 114 -6.81 8.02 -0.57
C LEU A 114 -7.67 6.83 -0.13
N VAL A 115 -7.43 6.32 1.10
CA VAL A 115 -8.22 5.21 1.65
C VAL A 115 -9.70 5.58 1.75
N GLU A 116 -10.02 6.75 2.28
CA GLU A 116 -11.41 7.23 2.40
C GLU A 116 -12.13 7.33 1.05
N ARG A 117 -11.43 7.79 0.02
CA ARG A 117 -12.03 8.01 -1.31
C ARG A 117 -12.19 6.75 -2.13
N LYS A 118 -11.26 5.78 -2.02
CA LYS A 118 -11.21 4.62 -2.93
C LYS A 118 -11.43 3.26 -2.24
N TYR A 119 -11.00 3.11 -0.99
CA TYR A 119 -10.74 1.79 -0.41
C TYR A 119 -11.54 1.46 0.85
N THR A 120 -12.49 2.32 1.25
CA THR A 120 -13.41 1.97 2.33
C THR A 120 -14.42 0.92 1.88
N ALA A 121 -14.86 0.06 2.80
CA ALA A 121 -15.90 -0.94 2.52
C ALA A 121 -17.18 -0.30 1.96
N GLN A 122 -17.56 0.88 2.47
CA GLN A 122 -18.70 1.62 1.97
C GLN A 122 -18.49 2.02 0.50
N ARG A 123 -17.33 2.59 0.17
CA ARG A 123 -17.03 3.02 -1.20
C ARG A 123 -17.02 1.86 -2.18
N VAL A 124 -16.41 0.74 -1.79
CA VAL A 124 -16.41 -0.49 -2.59
C VAL A 124 -17.83 -1.01 -2.81
N ALA A 125 -18.66 -1.02 -1.76
CA ALA A 125 -20.07 -1.43 -1.87
C ALA A 125 -20.87 -0.51 -2.82
N GLU A 126 -20.65 0.81 -2.78
CA GLU A 126 -21.27 1.75 -3.72
C GLU A 126 -20.87 1.46 -5.17
N MET A 127 -19.59 1.24 -5.43
CA MET A 127 -19.07 0.89 -6.75
C MET A 127 -19.64 -0.44 -7.24
N MET A 128 -19.72 -1.45 -6.40
CA MET A 128 -20.32 -2.74 -6.74
C MET A 128 -21.80 -2.61 -7.06
N ALA A 129 -22.54 -1.81 -6.28
CA ALA A 129 -23.96 -1.55 -6.55
C ALA A 129 -24.16 -0.81 -7.89
N GLU A 130 -23.31 0.14 -8.23
CA GLU A 130 -23.33 0.83 -9.52
C GLU A 130 -23.03 -0.14 -10.66
N LEU A 131 -22.01 -0.99 -10.51
CA LEU A 131 -21.68 -2.04 -11.48
C LEU A 131 -22.85 -2.99 -11.73
N TYR A 132 -23.50 -3.47 -10.68
CA TYR A 132 -24.63 -4.39 -10.81
C TYR A 132 -25.85 -3.75 -11.48
N ARG A 133 -26.15 -2.47 -11.19
CA ARG A 133 -27.22 -1.74 -11.90
C ARG A 133 -26.92 -1.60 -13.38
N TRP A 134 -25.69 -1.33 -13.74
CA TRP A 134 -25.27 -1.25 -15.14
C TRP A 134 -25.38 -2.60 -15.85
N ILE A 135 -24.85 -3.68 -15.27
CA ILE A 135 -24.96 -5.05 -15.83
C ILE A 135 -26.42 -5.50 -15.91
N GLY A 136 -27.25 -5.13 -14.93
CA GLY A 136 -28.67 -5.46 -14.88
C GLY A 136 -29.53 -4.64 -15.84
N GLY A 137 -28.97 -3.66 -16.55
CA GLY A 137 -29.67 -2.81 -17.50
C GLY A 137 -30.53 -1.70 -16.88
N GLU A 138 -30.38 -1.48 -15.55
CA GLU A 138 -31.07 -0.38 -14.85
C GLU A 138 -30.36 0.97 -15.08
N GLN A 139 -29.10 0.94 -15.51
CA GLN A 139 -28.28 2.10 -15.81
C GLN A 139 -27.64 1.95 -17.19
N VAL A 140 -27.77 2.97 -18.04
CA VAL A 140 -27.24 2.96 -19.42
C VAL A 140 -25.76 3.34 -19.46
N GLU A 141 -25.33 4.28 -18.61
CA GLU A 141 -23.96 4.76 -18.60
C GLU A 141 -23.01 3.74 -17.91
N VAL A 142 -21.89 3.46 -18.57
CA VAL A 142 -20.82 2.62 -18.02
C VAL A 142 -20.23 3.33 -16.80
N PRO A 143 -20.10 2.64 -15.63
CA PRO A 143 -19.47 3.22 -14.47
C PRO A 143 -18.02 3.66 -14.78
N LYS A 144 -17.61 4.85 -14.31
CA LYS A 144 -16.32 5.48 -14.63
C LYS A 144 -15.08 4.65 -14.24
N PHE A 145 -15.26 3.69 -13.34
CA PHE A 145 -14.19 2.78 -12.90
C PHE A 145 -14.15 1.47 -13.69
N VAL A 146 -15.06 1.29 -14.66
CA VAL A 146 -15.08 0.12 -15.56
C VAL A 146 -14.33 0.49 -16.83
N TYR A 147 -13.28 -0.24 -17.13
CA TYR A 147 -12.53 -0.14 -18.36
C TYR A 147 -13.00 -1.25 -19.30
N LEU A 148 -13.56 -0.86 -20.43
CA LEU A 148 -13.91 -1.80 -21.49
C LEU A 148 -12.76 -1.81 -22.48
N ASP A 149 -11.95 -2.86 -22.48
CA ASP A 149 -11.03 -3.10 -23.57
C ASP A 149 -11.87 -3.29 -24.85
N ARG A 150 -11.62 -2.46 -25.86
CA ARG A 150 -12.19 -2.74 -27.18
C ARG A 150 -11.54 -4.04 -27.66
N ILE A 151 -12.31 -5.10 -27.64
CA ILE A 151 -11.96 -6.30 -28.39
C ILE A 151 -12.15 -5.88 -29.84
N ASP A 152 -11.05 -5.44 -30.47
CA ASP A 152 -11.03 -5.22 -31.92
C ASP A 152 -11.22 -6.61 -32.55
N ASN A 153 -12.41 -6.85 -33.14
CA ASN A 153 -12.72 -8.00 -33.94
C ASN A 153 -12.00 -7.91 -35.29
#